data_343de84eabbf81abe4d5df8dc1d1dea4
#
_entry.id   343de84eabbf81abe4d5df8dc1d1dea4
#
_cell.length_a   1.000
_cell.length_b   1.000
_cell.length_c   1.000
_cell.angle_alpha   90.00
_cell.angle_beta   90.00
_cell.angle_gamma   90.00
#
_symmetry.space_group_name_H-M   'P 1'
#
loop_
_entity.id
_entity.type
_entity.pdbx_description
1 polymer ?
#
loop_
_entity_poly.entity_id
_entity_poly.type
_entity_poly.pdbx_seq_one_letter_code
_entity_poly.pdbx_strand_id
1 'polypeptide(L)'
;MKKALLFRLAVLVAAMMCALGAAAAEAYACYTPSNTTLTFYYDIQRSSRTGTTYDLNTGYADIGWQTDGTNASVTKVVFDPSFAGARPTTTSGWFYDMRNLESITGMSYLNTSEVTDMSYMFAGCEKLTSVDVSHFNTSKVIYMGRMFDLCTRLTSLDLSSFNTSHVAEMRSMFSNCSNLRTIYVGSGWSTAAVMYSTEMFWNCICLVGGQGTTWNSSNPTDKTYAHIDGGTSNPGYFTDKNASLRGDVNGDGSVNISDVTALIDYLLSGRW
;
A
#
# COMPACT_ATOMS: atom_id res chain seq x y z
N MET A 1 2.08 40.83 53.02
CA MET A 1 0.83 40.63 52.24
C MET A 1 1.06 40.57 50.75
N LYS A 2 1.78 41.50 50.10
CA LYS A 2 2.00 41.50 48.63
C LYS A 2 2.72 40.23 48.06
N LYS A 3 3.72 39.67 48.77
CA LYS A 3 4.44 38.47 48.34
C LYS A 3 3.57 37.19 48.34
N ALA A 4 2.68 37.06 49.32
CA ALA A 4 1.76 35.91 49.41
C ALA A 4 0.65 35.99 48.35
N LEU A 5 0.22 37.20 47.94
CA LEU A 5 -0.75 37.41 46.87
C LEU A 5 -0.14 37.08 45.50
N LEU A 6 1.11 37.48 45.22
CA LEU A 6 1.85 37.16 44.00
C LEU A 6 2.11 35.66 43.87
N PHE A 7 2.45 34.96 44.97
CA PHE A 7 2.64 33.52 44.96
C PHE A 7 1.33 32.75 44.68
N ARG A 8 0.21 33.21 45.29
CA ARG A 8 -1.11 32.61 45.01
C ARG A 8 -1.57 32.88 43.57
N LEU A 9 -1.26 34.07 43.01
CA LEU A 9 -1.56 34.35 41.60
C LEU A 9 -0.72 33.51 40.66
N ALA A 10 0.57 33.33 40.95
CA ALA A 10 1.45 32.45 40.15
C ALA A 10 1.03 30.97 40.20
N VAL A 11 0.59 30.47 41.36
CA VAL A 11 0.06 29.11 41.50
C VAL A 11 -1.27 28.94 40.77
N LEU A 12 -2.16 29.96 40.81
CA LEU A 12 -3.41 29.95 40.05
C LEU A 12 -3.18 29.99 38.53
N VAL A 13 -2.21 30.78 38.04
CA VAL A 13 -1.83 30.82 36.64
C VAL A 13 -1.19 29.50 36.20
N ALA A 14 -0.32 28.93 37.04
CA ALA A 14 0.26 27.60 36.76
C ALA A 14 -0.80 26.48 36.76
N ALA A 15 -1.77 26.53 37.69
CA ALA A 15 -2.90 25.60 37.72
C ALA A 15 -3.87 25.81 36.55
N MET A 16 -4.09 27.05 36.09
CA MET A 16 -4.84 27.35 34.88
C MET A 16 -4.10 26.85 33.60
N MET A 17 -2.77 26.94 33.55
CA MET A 17 -1.98 26.41 32.44
C MET A 17 -1.93 24.88 32.44
N CYS A 18 -2.02 24.22 33.60
CA CYS A 18 -2.19 22.76 33.68
C CYS A 18 -3.62 22.29 33.40
N ALA A 19 -4.64 23.17 33.51
CA ALA A 19 -6.03 22.86 33.21
C ALA A 19 -6.41 23.06 31.72
N LEU A 20 -5.54 23.70 30.92
CA LEU A 20 -5.58 23.61 29.48
C LEU A 20 -5.02 22.21 29.17
N GLY A 21 -5.89 21.19 29.12
CA GLY A 21 -5.52 19.84 28.78
C GLY A 21 -4.63 19.88 27.52
N ALA A 22 -3.43 19.29 27.60
CA ALA A 22 -2.57 19.19 26.45
C ALA A 22 -3.40 18.58 25.31
N ALA A 23 -3.52 19.29 24.19
CA ALA A 23 -4.24 18.77 23.05
C ALA A 23 -3.66 17.38 22.71
N ALA A 24 -4.52 16.38 22.57
CA ALA A 24 -4.08 15.05 22.19
C ALA A 24 -3.67 15.09 20.71
N ALA A 25 -2.64 14.34 20.37
CA ALA A 25 -2.30 14.14 18.96
C ALA A 25 -3.46 13.45 18.23
N GLU A 26 -3.77 13.93 17.05
CA GLU A 26 -4.82 13.39 16.17
C GLU A 26 -4.25 13.04 14.79
N ALA A 27 -4.85 12.05 14.12
CA ALA A 27 -4.50 11.71 12.76
C ALA A 27 -5.40 12.48 11.78
N TYR A 28 -4.79 13.16 10.81
CA TYR A 28 -5.51 13.97 9.81
C TYR A 28 -4.71 14.09 8.53
N ALA A 29 -5.38 14.50 7.44
CA ALA A 29 -4.72 14.90 6.21
C ALA A 29 -4.82 16.43 6.03
N CYS A 30 -3.82 17.02 5.36
CA CYS A 30 -3.79 18.45 5.01
C CYS A 30 -3.43 18.62 3.54
N TYR A 31 -4.32 19.22 2.75
CA TYR A 31 -4.06 19.57 1.38
C TYR A 31 -3.49 20.98 1.23
N THR A 32 -2.36 21.09 0.54
CA THR A 32 -1.69 22.36 0.24
C THR A 32 -1.83 22.66 -1.25
N PRO A 33 -2.73 23.59 -1.65
CA PRO A 33 -3.03 23.86 -3.07
C PRO A 33 -1.82 24.35 -3.87
N SER A 34 -0.91 25.13 -3.26
CA SER A 34 0.22 25.74 -3.95
C SER A 34 1.21 24.72 -4.56
N ASN A 35 1.25 23.51 -4.04
CA ASN A 35 2.10 22.41 -4.51
C ASN A 35 1.32 21.11 -4.76
N THR A 36 0.00 21.15 -4.73
CA THR A 36 -0.92 20.03 -5.00
C THR A 36 -0.64 18.78 -4.15
N THR A 37 -0.17 19.00 -2.90
CA THR A 37 0.26 17.92 -2.00
C THR A 37 -0.79 17.67 -0.91
N LEU A 38 -1.15 16.39 -0.73
CA LEU A 38 -1.91 15.91 0.42
C LEU A 38 -0.93 15.27 1.41
N THR A 39 -0.81 15.84 2.61
CA THR A 39 0.12 15.35 3.65
C THR A 39 -0.65 14.79 4.84
N PHE A 40 -0.26 13.59 5.28
CA PHE A 40 -0.83 12.91 6.44
C PHE A 40 0.02 13.18 7.68
N TYR A 41 -0.62 13.58 8.79
CA TYR A 41 0.01 13.94 10.07
C TYR A 41 -0.65 13.21 11.24
N TYR A 42 0.13 13.02 12.31
CA TYR A 42 -0.38 12.62 13.63
C TYR A 42 0.27 13.49 14.71
N ASP A 43 -0.33 14.64 14.97
CA ASP A 43 0.20 15.64 15.91
C ASP A 43 -0.91 16.55 16.48
N ILE A 44 -0.51 17.56 17.23
CA ILE A 44 -1.40 18.57 17.83
C ILE A 44 -1.47 19.87 17.00
N GLN A 45 -0.90 19.90 15.81
CA GLN A 45 -0.67 21.14 15.04
C GLN A 45 -1.72 21.40 13.95
N ARG A 46 -2.79 20.62 13.91
CA ARG A 46 -3.81 20.69 12.85
C ARG A 46 -4.33 22.12 12.61
N SER A 47 -4.66 22.86 13.70
CA SER A 47 -5.21 24.22 13.61
C SER A 47 -4.20 25.28 13.12
N SER A 48 -2.91 24.97 13.14
CA SER A 48 -1.83 25.87 12.67
C SER A 48 -1.36 25.57 11.24
N ARG A 49 -1.88 24.49 10.60
CA ARG A 49 -1.49 24.13 9.25
C ARG A 49 -2.02 25.10 8.22
N THR A 50 -1.19 25.40 7.22
CA THR A 50 -1.61 26.18 6.04
C THR A 50 -2.16 25.21 5.01
N GLY A 51 -3.44 25.30 4.70
CA GLY A 51 -4.14 24.42 3.77
C GLY A 51 -5.49 23.96 4.30
N THR A 52 -6.15 23.06 3.56
CA THR A 52 -7.41 22.44 3.98
C THR A 52 -7.13 21.16 4.73
N THR A 53 -7.63 21.03 5.96
CA THR A 53 -7.44 19.82 6.77
C THR A 53 -8.69 18.95 6.77
N TYR A 54 -8.49 17.63 6.77
CA TYR A 54 -9.53 16.61 6.69
C TYR A 54 -9.37 15.57 7.78
N ASP A 55 -10.47 15.10 8.32
CA ASP A 55 -10.48 13.90 9.15
C ASP A 55 -10.21 12.66 8.31
N LEU A 56 -9.60 11.65 8.92
CA LEU A 56 -9.49 10.34 8.31
C LEU A 56 -10.83 9.59 8.48
N ASN A 57 -11.20 8.82 7.47
CA ASN A 57 -12.38 7.97 7.55
C ASN A 57 -12.19 6.83 8.57
N THR A 58 -13.29 6.40 9.17
CA THR A 58 -13.35 5.27 10.11
C THR A 58 -14.17 4.09 9.54
N GLY A 59 -14.12 3.90 8.24
CA GLY A 59 -14.88 2.87 7.49
C GLY A 59 -15.30 3.41 6.13
N TYR A 60 -16.46 3.01 5.64
CA TYR A 60 -17.04 3.51 4.37
C TYR A 60 -17.58 4.96 4.44
N ALA A 61 -17.20 5.72 5.47
CA ALA A 61 -17.57 7.12 5.58
C ALA A 61 -16.96 7.94 4.43
N ASP A 62 -17.68 8.98 4.03
CA ASP A 62 -17.22 9.94 3.02
C ASP A 62 -15.85 10.51 3.39
N ILE A 63 -14.92 10.45 2.46
CA ILE A 63 -13.59 11.02 2.63
C ILE A 63 -13.62 12.48 2.19
N GLY A 64 -13.28 13.40 3.10
CA GLY A 64 -13.46 14.83 2.89
C GLY A 64 -12.82 15.36 1.60
N TRP A 65 -11.59 14.93 1.28
CA TRP A 65 -10.91 15.36 0.04
C TRP A 65 -11.46 14.73 -1.24
N GLN A 66 -12.35 13.74 -1.14
CA GLN A 66 -13.13 13.21 -2.28
C GLN A 66 -14.42 13.98 -2.45
N THR A 67 -15.11 14.26 -1.34
CA THR A 67 -16.41 14.96 -1.36
C THR A 67 -16.33 16.39 -1.89
N ASP A 68 -15.22 17.09 -1.63
CA ASP A 68 -15.01 18.45 -2.13
C ASP A 68 -14.25 18.53 -3.47
N GLY A 69 -13.86 17.35 -4.04
CA GLY A 69 -13.17 17.26 -5.32
C GLY A 69 -11.67 17.55 -5.26
N THR A 70 -11.07 17.70 -4.08
CA THR A 70 -9.62 17.92 -3.90
C THR A 70 -8.80 16.79 -4.48
N ASN A 71 -9.28 15.52 -4.41
CA ASN A 71 -8.61 14.34 -4.98
C ASN A 71 -8.21 14.53 -6.44
N ALA A 72 -9.01 15.23 -7.26
CA ALA A 72 -8.70 15.49 -8.67
C ALA A 72 -7.48 16.40 -8.87
N SER A 73 -7.10 17.19 -7.86
CA SER A 73 -5.99 18.14 -7.91
C SER A 73 -4.69 17.59 -7.30
N VAL A 74 -4.76 16.49 -6.54
CA VAL A 74 -3.58 15.93 -5.85
C VAL A 74 -2.62 15.29 -6.86
N THR A 75 -1.37 15.76 -6.85
CA THR A 75 -0.28 15.17 -7.65
C THR A 75 0.74 14.43 -6.77
N LYS A 76 0.79 14.75 -5.49
CA LYS A 76 1.73 14.19 -4.54
C LYS A 76 1.05 13.89 -3.20
N VAL A 77 1.38 12.73 -2.63
CA VAL A 77 1.02 12.35 -1.26
C VAL A 77 2.29 12.24 -0.42
N VAL A 78 2.22 12.72 0.82
CA VAL A 78 3.32 12.63 1.79
C VAL A 78 2.78 12.08 3.11
N PHE A 79 3.41 11.06 3.64
CA PHE A 79 3.25 10.70 5.04
C PHE A 79 4.37 11.37 5.83
N ASP A 80 4.00 12.32 6.71
CA ASP A 80 4.95 12.94 7.63
C ASP A 80 5.46 11.91 8.66
N PRO A 81 6.71 12.00 9.13
CA PRO A 81 7.23 11.08 10.15
C PRO A 81 6.36 10.96 11.41
N SER A 82 5.61 12.02 11.79
CA SER A 82 4.67 11.98 12.90
C SER A 82 3.57 10.92 12.70
N PHE A 83 3.20 10.63 11.44
CA PHE A 83 2.14 9.67 11.14
C PHE A 83 2.45 8.23 11.58
N ALA A 84 3.71 7.92 11.89
CA ALA A 84 4.09 6.63 12.47
C ALA A 84 3.38 6.32 13.81
N GLY A 85 2.87 7.35 14.50
CA GLY A 85 2.06 7.22 15.71
C GLY A 85 0.60 6.84 15.45
N ALA A 86 0.07 7.08 14.24
CA ALA A 86 -1.31 6.78 13.89
C ALA A 86 -1.56 5.26 13.77
N ARG A 87 -2.79 4.85 14.05
CA ARG A 87 -3.25 3.45 13.95
C ARG A 87 -4.60 3.42 13.23
N PRO A 88 -4.63 3.69 11.92
CA PRO A 88 -5.88 3.64 11.17
C PRO A 88 -6.42 2.21 11.15
N THR A 89 -7.74 2.06 11.22
CA THR A 89 -8.43 0.77 11.09
C THR A 89 -8.88 0.50 9.66
N THR A 90 -8.84 1.52 8.81
CA THR A 90 -9.11 1.44 7.37
C THR A 90 -8.22 2.40 6.59
N THR A 91 -7.86 2.00 5.38
CA THR A 91 -7.28 2.85 4.34
C THR A 91 -8.15 2.85 3.08
N SER A 92 -9.39 2.35 3.22
CA SER A 92 -10.33 2.23 2.11
C SER A 92 -10.54 3.58 1.42
N GLY A 93 -10.29 3.61 0.12
CA GLY A 93 -10.46 4.76 -0.74
C GLY A 93 -9.52 5.95 -0.52
N TRP A 94 -8.48 5.85 0.32
CA TRP A 94 -7.66 7.02 0.65
C TRP A 94 -7.14 7.78 -0.56
N PHE A 95 -6.78 7.11 -1.64
CA PHE A 95 -6.29 7.72 -2.89
C PHE A 95 -7.23 7.45 -4.07
N TYR A 96 -8.47 7.04 -3.77
CA TYR A 96 -9.45 6.73 -4.81
C TYR A 96 -9.66 7.91 -5.76
N ASP A 97 -9.59 7.60 -7.07
CA ASP A 97 -9.76 8.53 -8.19
C ASP A 97 -8.80 9.74 -8.17
N MET A 98 -7.62 9.58 -7.55
CA MET A 98 -6.53 10.55 -7.64
C MET A 98 -5.79 10.37 -8.98
N ARG A 99 -6.49 10.66 -10.09
CA ARG A 99 -5.98 10.43 -11.46
C ARG A 99 -4.68 11.14 -11.78
N ASN A 100 -4.40 12.23 -11.06
CA ASN A 100 -3.20 13.03 -11.23
C ASN A 100 -2.06 12.69 -10.27
N LEU A 101 -2.25 11.71 -9.37
CA LEU A 101 -1.25 11.31 -8.40
C LEU A 101 -0.03 10.67 -9.10
N GLU A 102 1.12 11.29 -8.94
CA GLU A 102 2.38 10.88 -9.57
C GLU A 102 3.33 10.19 -8.57
N SER A 103 3.27 10.58 -7.28
CA SER A 103 4.17 10.04 -6.28
C SER A 103 3.57 10.00 -4.88
N ILE A 104 3.97 8.99 -4.11
CA ILE A 104 3.70 8.87 -2.68
C ILE A 104 5.04 8.70 -1.97
N THR A 105 5.29 9.50 -0.93
CA THR A 105 6.53 9.45 -0.15
C THR A 105 6.23 9.26 1.33
N GLY A 106 7.17 8.66 2.08
CA GLY A 106 6.99 8.40 3.50
C GLY A 106 5.99 7.28 3.81
N MET A 107 5.65 6.42 2.84
CA MET A 107 4.70 5.31 3.02
C MET A 107 5.08 4.41 4.21
N SER A 108 6.37 4.30 4.55
CA SER A 108 6.86 3.55 5.71
C SER A 108 6.36 4.08 7.07
N TYR A 109 5.85 5.31 7.11
CA TYR A 109 5.22 5.88 8.31
C TYR A 109 3.73 5.51 8.43
N LEU A 110 3.14 4.88 7.41
CA LEU A 110 1.78 4.35 7.49
C LEU A 110 1.78 2.98 8.18
N ASN A 111 1.37 2.93 9.43
CA ASN A 111 1.22 1.69 10.16
C ASN A 111 -0.13 1.03 9.87
N THR A 112 -0.12 -0.10 9.17
CA THR A 112 -1.33 -0.82 8.76
C THR A 112 -1.71 -1.98 9.67
N SER A 113 -1.08 -2.12 10.85
CA SER A 113 -1.28 -3.29 11.74
C SER A 113 -2.71 -3.46 12.27
N GLU A 114 -3.53 -2.40 12.25
CA GLU A 114 -4.92 -2.41 12.67
C GLU A 114 -5.90 -2.32 11.49
N VAL A 115 -5.40 -2.24 10.25
CA VAL A 115 -6.23 -2.09 9.06
C VAL A 115 -6.94 -3.39 8.72
N THR A 116 -8.26 -3.32 8.55
CA THR A 116 -9.11 -4.44 8.13
C THR A 116 -9.67 -4.27 6.72
N ASP A 117 -9.66 -3.04 6.17
CA ASP A 117 -10.17 -2.71 4.84
C ASP A 117 -9.18 -1.81 4.07
N MET A 118 -8.70 -2.34 2.94
CA MET A 118 -7.84 -1.65 1.97
C MET A 118 -8.53 -1.49 0.61
N SER A 119 -9.85 -1.69 0.55
CA SER A 119 -10.60 -1.60 -0.71
C SER A 119 -10.42 -0.23 -1.35
N TYR A 120 -10.29 -0.20 -2.67
CA TYR A 120 -10.15 1.04 -3.46
C TYR A 120 -8.96 1.94 -3.10
N MET A 121 -8.00 1.51 -2.25
CA MET A 121 -6.97 2.41 -1.70
C MET A 121 -6.25 3.20 -2.79
N PHE A 122 -5.90 2.57 -3.91
CA PHE A 122 -5.22 3.21 -5.06
C PHE A 122 -6.06 3.21 -6.33
N ALA A 123 -7.35 2.83 -6.27
CA ALA A 123 -8.16 2.70 -7.47
C ALA A 123 -8.28 4.04 -8.22
N GLY A 124 -8.05 4.02 -9.52
CA GLY A 124 -8.07 5.22 -10.35
C GLY A 124 -6.81 6.11 -10.24
N CYS A 125 -5.72 5.64 -9.64
CA CYS A 125 -4.43 6.34 -9.65
C CYS A 125 -3.73 6.17 -11.01
N GLU A 126 -4.30 6.75 -12.07
CA GLU A 126 -3.91 6.49 -13.46
C GLU A 126 -2.48 6.91 -13.81
N LYS A 127 -1.91 7.92 -13.11
CA LYS A 127 -0.53 8.40 -13.36
C LYS A 127 0.53 7.75 -12.48
N LEU A 128 0.13 6.97 -11.47
CA LEU A 128 1.06 6.33 -10.54
C LEU A 128 1.83 5.21 -11.26
N THR A 129 3.16 5.32 -11.31
CA THR A 129 4.03 4.37 -12.02
C THR A 129 4.61 3.30 -11.11
N SER A 130 4.69 3.57 -9.82
CA SER A 130 5.16 2.64 -8.79
C SER A 130 4.56 2.99 -7.43
N VAL A 131 4.43 2.01 -6.57
CA VAL A 131 4.03 2.18 -5.17
C VAL A 131 4.79 1.18 -4.30
N ASP A 132 5.37 1.64 -3.21
CA ASP A 132 6.05 0.78 -2.24
C ASP A 132 5.09 0.42 -1.09
N VAL A 133 4.65 -0.84 -1.08
CA VAL A 133 3.77 -1.41 -0.06
C VAL A 133 4.48 -2.53 0.74
N SER A 134 5.82 -2.61 0.66
CA SER A 134 6.62 -3.69 1.24
C SER A 134 6.51 -3.79 2.77
N HIS A 135 6.18 -2.68 3.43
CA HIS A 135 6.01 -2.59 4.90
C HIS A 135 4.56 -2.68 5.37
N PHE A 136 3.62 -2.94 4.47
CA PHE A 136 2.23 -3.15 4.88
C PHE A 136 2.09 -4.45 5.68
N ASN A 137 1.51 -4.35 6.87
CA ASN A 137 1.02 -5.50 7.61
C ASN A 137 -0.44 -5.74 7.20
N THR A 138 -0.69 -6.80 6.46
CA THR A 138 -2.01 -7.15 5.94
C THR A 138 -2.68 -8.31 6.70
N SER A 139 -2.09 -8.74 7.82
CA SER A 139 -2.55 -9.94 8.56
C SER A 139 -3.98 -9.85 9.11
N LYS A 140 -4.52 -8.63 9.28
CA LYS A 140 -5.90 -8.39 9.73
C LYS A 140 -6.84 -7.98 8.60
N VAL A 141 -6.34 -7.83 7.37
CA VAL A 141 -7.13 -7.33 6.26
C VAL A 141 -8.12 -8.39 5.77
N ILE A 142 -9.37 -7.97 5.60
CA ILE A 142 -10.49 -8.79 5.12
C ILE A 142 -10.89 -8.37 3.70
N TYR A 143 -10.78 -7.07 3.40
CA TYR A 143 -11.24 -6.49 2.14
C TYR A 143 -10.09 -5.83 1.38
N MET A 144 -9.85 -6.28 0.13
CA MET A 144 -8.87 -5.73 -0.82
C MET A 144 -9.49 -5.47 -2.20
N GLY A 145 -10.82 -5.44 -2.29
CA GLY A 145 -11.49 -5.23 -3.57
C GLY A 145 -11.09 -3.92 -4.22
N ARG A 146 -10.81 -3.96 -5.52
CA ARG A 146 -10.42 -2.81 -6.35
C ARG A 146 -9.20 -2.03 -5.83
N MET A 147 -8.36 -2.63 -4.99
CA MET A 147 -7.24 -1.92 -4.35
C MET A 147 -6.35 -1.19 -5.36
N PHE A 148 -6.13 -1.77 -6.54
CA PHE A 148 -5.31 -1.20 -7.64
C PHE A 148 -6.09 -1.05 -8.96
N ASP A 149 -7.43 -1.12 -8.94
CA ASP A 149 -8.25 -0.98 -10.16
C ASP A 149 -7.90 0.32 -10.90
N LEU A 150 -7.80 0.29 -12.24
CA LEU A 150 -7.46 1.45 -13.07
C LEU A 150 -6.08 2.11 -12.78
N CYS A 151 -5.14 1.40 -12.15
CA CYS A 151 -3.76 1.85 -12.05
C CYS A 151 -3.03 1.60 -13.39
N THR A 152 -3.42 2.33 -14.42
CA THR A 152 -3.06 2.03 -15.82
C THR A 152 -1.59 2.19 -16.15
N ARG A 153 -0.81 2.91 -15.32
CA ARG A 153 0.64 3.12 -15.51
C ARG A 153 1.53 2.27 -14.62
N LEU A 154 0.99 1.51 -13.68
CA LEU A 154 1.79 0.55 -12.92
C LEU A 154 2.35 -0.51 -13.85
N THR A 155 3.65 -0.78 -13.75
CA THR A 155 4.33 -1.82 -14.55
C THR A 155 4.68 -3.06 -13.75
N SER A 156 4.86 -2.92 -12.44
CA SER A 156 5.08 -4.02 -11.51
C SER A 156 4.51 -3.71 -10.14
N LEU A 157 4.16 -4.75 -9.39
CA LEU A 157 3.74 -4.67 -7.99
C LEU A 157 4.50 -5.72 -7.17
N ASP A 158 5.08 -5.30 -6.06
CA ASP A 158 5.68 -6.20 -5.10
C ASP A 158 4.75 -6.36 -3.88
N LEU A 159 4.06 -7.48 -3.83
CA LEU A 159 3.15 -7.89 -2.76
C LEU A 159 3.74 -9.05 -1.94
N SER A 160 5.06 -9.23 -1.97
CA SER A 160 5.73 -10.37 -1.31
C SER A 160 5.60 -10.35 0.21
N SER A 161 5.38 -9.18 0.80
CA SER A 161 5.11 -9.00 2.23
C SER A 161 3.67 -9.29 2.64
N PHE A 162 2.74 -9.42 1.68
CA PHE A 162 1.31 -9.55 1.99
C PHE A 162 1.00 -10.92 2.59
N ASN A 163 0.29 -10.90 3.72
CA ASN A 163 -0.40 -12.05 4.27
C ASN A 163 -1.89 -11.92 3.94
N THR A 164 -2.39 -12.75 3.03
CA THR A 164 -3.77 -12.70 2.57
C THR A 164 -4.64 -13.83 3.13
N SER A 165 -4.19 -14.52 4.18
CA SER A 165 -4.86 -15.69 4.76
C SER A 165 -6.28 -15.41 5.29
N HIS A 166 -6.59 -14.14 5.63
CA HIS A 166 -7.90 -13.70 6.12
C HIS A 166 -8.71 -12.90 5.09
N VAL A 167 -8.14 -12.65 3.90
CA VAL A 167 -8.81 -11.84 2.88
C VAL A 167 -9.97 -12.62 2.25
N ALA A 168 -11.17 -12.07 2.38
CA ALA A 168 -12.40 -12.67 1.86
C ALA A 168 -12.83 -12.04 0.52
N GLU A 169 -12.36 -10.83 0.21
CA GLU A 169 -12.82 -10.04 -0.93
C GLU A 169 -11.64 -9.46 -1.72
N MET A 170 -11.53 -9.83 -3.02
CA MET A 170 -10.51 -9.40 -3.97
C MET A 170 -11.09 -9.06 -5.35
N ARG A 171 -12.40 -8.74 -5.45
CA ARG A 171 -13.03 -8.38 -6.75
C ARG A 171 -12.29 -7.22 -7.40
N SER A 172 -12.02 -7.35 -8.69
CA SER A 172 -11.39 -6.33 -9.52
C SER A 172 -10.08 -5.77 -8.93
N MET A 173 -9.36 -6.52 -8.08
CA MET A 173 -8.20 -6.00 -7.32
C MET A 173 -7.14 -5.37 -8.22
N PHE A 174 -6.92 -5.93 -9.42
CA PHE A 174 -5.97 -5.44 -10.42
C PHE A 174 -6.66 -5.07 -11.74
N SER A 175 -7.97 -5.01 -11.77
CA SER A 175 -8.74 -4.75 -12.99
C SER A 175 -8.23 -3.49 -13.70
N ASN A 176 -8.17 -3.53 -15.02
CA ASN A 176 -7.71 -2.41 -15.87
C ASN A 176 -6.27 -1.91 -15.61
N CYS A 177 -5.42 -2.70 -14.95
CA CYS A 177 -3.99 -2.43 -14.87
C CYS A 177 -3.30 -2.81 -16.20
N SER A 178 -3.61 -2.08 -17.27
CA SER A 178 -3.29 -2.48 -18.65
C SER A 178 -1.78 -2.52 -18.99
N ASN A 179 -0.93 -1.86 -18.21
CA ASN A 179 0.53 -1.91 -18.36
C ASN A 179 1.23 -2.78 -17.31
N LEU A 180 0.48 -3.39 -16.37
CA LEU A 180 1.04 -4.22 -15.33
C LEU A 180 1.57 -5.53 -15.93
N ARG A 181 2.88 -5.76 -15.79
CA ARG A 181 3.59 -6.91 -16.38
C ARG A 181 3.85 -7.99 -15.35
N THR A 182 4.18 -7.62 -14.12
CA THR A 182 4.61 -8.57 -13.10
C THR A 182 4.01 -8.23 -11.76
N ILE A 183 3.46 -9.24 -11.09
CA ILE A 183 3.04 -9.17 -9.68
C ILE A 183 3.90 -10.18 -8.91
N TYR A 184 4.72 -9.69 -8.01
CA TYR A 184 5.50 -10.53 -7.10
C TYR A 184 4.69 -10.84 -5.85
N VAL A 185 4.70 -12.10 -5.43
CA VAL A 185 4.11 -12.55 -4.16
C VAL A 185 5.10 -13.40 -3.37
N GLY A 186 4.88 -13.53 -2.07
CA GLY A 186 5.64 -14.39 -1.18
C GLY A 186 4.79 -15.52 -0.60
N SER A 187 5.36 -16.24 0.38
CA SER A 187 4.70 -17.37 1.05
C SER A 187 3.44 -17.02 1.84
N GLY A 188 3.23 -15.72 2.15
CA GLY A 188 2.02 -15.25 2.83
C GLY A 188 0.80 -15.11 1.93
N TRP A 189 0.97 -15.19 0.61
CA TRP A 189 -0.16 -15.07 -0.32
C TRP A 189 -1.00 -16.34 -0.33
N SER A 190 -2.31 -16.21 -0.12
CA SER A 190 -3.29 -17.27 -0.13
C SER A 190 -4.63 -16.78 -0.64
N THR A 191 -5.32 -17.58 -1.43
CA THR A 191 -6.70 -17.33 -1.86
C THR A 191 -7.72 -18.25 -1.21
N ALA A 192 -7.31 -19.01 -0.20
CA ALA A 192 -8.16 -20.03 0.44
C ALA A 192 -9.42 -19.44 1.11
N ALA A 193 -9.29 -18.27 1.74
CA ALA A 193 -10.41 -17.57 2.38
C ALA A 193 -11.23 -16.70 1.41
N VAL A 194 -10.76 -16.50 0.17
CA VAL A 194 -11.41 -15.58 -0.79
C VAL A 194 -12.73 -16.14 -1.26
N MET A 195 -13.80 -15.43 -0.99
CA MET A 195 -15.17 -15.73 -1.45
C MET A 195 -15.54 -14.96 -2.72
N TYR A 196 -15.01 -13.76 -2.87
CA TYR A 196 -15.35 -12.85 -3.98
C TYR A 196 -14.09 -12.40 -4.71
N SER A 197 -13.97 -12.76 -6.00
CA SER A 197 -12.77 -12.50 -6.81
C SER A 197 -13.07 -12.22 -8.29
N THR A 198 -14.34 -11.95 -8.63
CA THR A 198 -14.72 -11.66 -10.02
C THR A 198 -13.92 -10.50 -10.58
N GLU A 199 -13.51 -10.61 -11.86
CA GLU A 199 -12.77 -9.57 -12.59
C GLU A 199 -11.44 -9.14 -11.96
N MET A 200 -10.84 -9.98 -11.09
CA MET A 200 -9.61 -9.65 -10.38
C MET A 200 -8.49 -9.20 -11.34
N PHE A 201 -8.40 -9.81 -12.53
CA PHE A 201 -7.41 -9.52 -13.57
C PHE A 201 -8.05 -9.02 -14.87
N TRP A 202 -9.28 -8.49 -14.82
CA TRP A 202 -9.94 -7.98 -16.02
C TRP A 202 -9.07 -6.92 -16.72
N ASN A 203 -8.85 -7.09 -18.05
CA ASN A 203 -8.09 -6.15 -18.87
C ASN A 203 -6.62 -5.91 -18.42
N CYS A 204 -5.99 -6.88 -17.76
CA CYS A 204 -4.55 -6.85 -17.43
C CYS A 204 -3.71 -7.36 -18.60
N ILE A 205 -3.87 -6.77 -19.76
CA ILE A 205 -3.39 -7.30 -21.07
C ILE A 205 -1.88 -7.52 -21.21
N CYS A 206 -1.08 -6.87 -20.36
CA CYS A 206 0.37 -7.02 -20.35
C CYS A 206 0.88 -8.01 -19.29
N LEU A 207 -0.02 -8.60 -18.46
CA LEU A 207 0.38 -9.41 -17.32
C LEU A 207 0.97 -10.76 -17.75
N VAL A 208 2.12 -11.11 -17.16
CA VAL A 208 2.84 -12.35 -17.40
C VAL A 208 3.27 -12.95 -16.07
N GLY A 209 2.94 -14.21 -15.84
CA GLY A 209 3.39 -14.99 -14.69
C GLY A 209 4.87 -15.39 -14.80
N GLY A 210 5.45 -15.82 -13.68
CA GLY A 210 6.89 -16.10 -13.58
C GLY A 210 7.43 -17.22 -14.48
N GLN A 211 6.55 -18.10 -14.99
CA GLN A 211 6.90 -19.18 -15.93
C GLN A 211 6.35 -18.93 -17.35
N GLY A 212 5.93 -17.70 -17.64
CA GLY A 212 5.52 -17.25 -18.96
C GLY A 212 4.03 -17.37 -19.26
N THR A 213 3.17 -17.66 -18.27
CA THR A 213 1.72 -17.60 -18.44
C THR A 213 1.28 -16.18 -18.74
N THR A 214 0.82 -15.92 -19.96
CA THR A 214 0.35 -14.60 -20.40
C THR A 214 -1.15 -14.43 -20.17
N TRP A 215 -1.56 -13.20 -19.85
CA TRP A 215 -2.96 -12.86 -19.80
C TRP A 215 -3.63 -13.10 -21.17
N ASN A 216 -4.83 -13.67 -21.13
CA ASN A 216 -5.65 -13.93 -22.32
C ASN A 216 -7.12 -13.76 -21.92
N SER A 217 -7.93 -13.17 -22.81
CA SER A 217 -9.36 -12.95 -22.57
C SER A 217 -10.19 -14.25 -22.41
N SER A 218 -9.63 -15.40 -22.82
CA SER A 218 -10.24 -16.71 -22.63
C SER A 218 -9.86 -17.37 -21.29
N ASN A 219 -8.88 -16.84 -20.57
CA ASN A 219 -8.48 -17.35 -19.26
C ASN A 219 -9.39 -16.81 -18.17
N PRO A 220 -9.57 -17.54 -17.06
CA PRO A 220 -10.23 -16.99 -15.87
C PRO A 220 -9.56 -15.70 -15.41
N THR A 221 -10.39 -14.71 -15.07
CA THR A 221 -9.95 -13.41 -14.54
C THR A 221 -10.14 -13.28 -13.04
N ASP A 222 -10.46 -14.37 -12.37
CA ASP A 222 -10.72 -14.47 -10.93
C ASP A 222 -9.53 -15.09 -10.17
N LYS A 223 -9.75 -15.52 -8.94
CA LYS A 223 -8.72 -16.15 -8.08
C LYS A 223 -8.10 -17.44 -8.64
N THR A 224 -8.67 -18.04 -9.66
CA THR A 224 -8.17 -19.28 -10.27
C THR A 224 -6.73 -19.11 -10.79
N TYR A 225 -6.38 -17.91 -11.27
CA TYR A 225 -5.02 -17.58 -11.72
C TYR A 225 -4.23 -16.74 -10.70
N ALA A 226 -4.78 -16.50 -9.49
CA ALA A 226 -4.15 -15.69 -8.46
C ALA A 226 -3.18 -16.50 -7.59
N HIS A 227 -2.25 -17.18 -8.22
CA HIS A 227 -1.18 -17.96 -7.58
C HIS A 227 0.11 -17.89 -8.40
N ILE A 228 1.21 -18.35 -7.79
CA ILE A 228 2.52 -18.44 -8.45
C ILE A 228 2.39 -19.31 -9.68
N ASP A 229 2.90 -18.79 -10.81
CA ASP A 229 2.87 -19.48 -12.10
C ASP A 229 3.73 -20.74 -12.06
N GLY A 230 3.10 -21.89 -12.26
CA GLY A 230 3.73 -23.21 -12.40
C GLY A 230 3.91 -23.66 -13.87
N GLY A 231 3.80 -22.73 -14.81
CA GLY A 231 3.88 -23.01 -16.25
C GLY A 231 2.63 -23.71 -16.79
N THR A 232 2.80 -24.48 -17.85
CA THR A 232 1.68 -25.12 -18.58
C THR A 232 0.87 -26.11 -17.75
N SER A 233 1.46 -26.69 -16.71
CA SER A 233 0.79 -27.65 -15.83
C SER A 233 -0.04 -27.00 -14.71
N ASN A 234 0.29 -25.78 -14.33
CA ASN A 234 -0.39 -25.00 -13.28
C ASN A 234 -0.26 -23.50 -13.60
N PRO A 235 -0.95 -23.00 -14.63
CA PRO A 235 -0.80 -21.63 -15.08
C PRO A 235 -1.35 -20.63 -14.06
N GLY A 236 -0.56 -19.61 -13.73
CA GLY A 236 -0.90 -18.54 -12.81
C GLY A 236 -0.29 -17.19 -13.25
N TYR A 237 -0.73 -16.10 -12.67
CA TYR A 237 -0.27 -14.77 -13.07
C TYR A 237 0.78 -14.16 -12.13
N PHE A 238 1.19 -14.87 -11.09
CA PHE A 238 2.16 -14.32 -10.14
C PHE A 238 3.55 -14.90 -10.33
N THR A 239 4.52 -14.10 -9.94
CA THR A 239 5.94 -14.45 -9.87
C THR A 239 6.32 -14.65 -8.41
N ASP A 240 6.99 -15.75 -8.08
CA ASP A 240 7.57 -15.94 -6.76
C ASP A 240 8.72 -14.95 -6.56
N LYS A 241 8.61 -14.09 -5.55
CA LYS A 241 9.66 -13.13 -5.22
C LYS A 241 10.98 -13.79 -4.80
N ASN A 242 10.87 -14.98 -4.20
CA ASN A 242 12.00 -15.72 -3.65
C ASN A 242 12.45 -16.86 -4.56
N ALA A 243 11.82 -17.02 -5.74
CA ALA A 243 12.30 -17.99 -6.68
C ALA A 243 13.72 -17.61 -7.12
N SER A 244 14.67 -18.45 -6.80
CA SER A 244 15.98 -18.37 -7.43
C SER A 244 15.77 -18.41 -8.95
N LEU A 245 16.36 -17.48 -9.69
CA LEU A 245 16.33 -17.50 -11.15
C LEU A 245 16.80 -18.88 -11.61
N ARG A 246 16.02 -19.52 -12.48
CA ARG A 246 16.43 -20.81 -13.03
C ARG A 246 17.79 -20.64 -13.72
N GLY A 247 18.83 -21.28 -13.17
CA GLY A 247 20.21 -21.13 -13.64
C GLY A 247 21.07 -20.19 -12.79
N ASP A 248 20.50 -19.49 -11.81
CA ASP A 248 21.23 -18.76 -10.79
C ASP A 248 21.70 -19.75 -9.72
N VAL A 249 22.85 -20.36 -9.99
CA VAL A 249 23.42 -21.45 -9.18
C VAL A 249 24.14 -20.90 -7.96
N ASN A 250 24.73 -19.71 -8.08
CA ASN A 250 25.47 -19.05 -7.00
C ASN A 250 24.59 -18.16 -6.10
N GLY A 251 23.32 -17.92 -6.48
CA GLY A 251 22.35 -17.13 -5.71
C GLY A 251 22.61 -15.61 -5.72
N ASP A 252 23.37 -15.10 -6.72
CA ASP A 252 23.70 -13.66 -6.81
C ASP A 252 22.59 -12.80 -7.44
N GLY A 253 21.48 -13.44 -7.86
CA GLY A 253 20.34 -12.77 -8.47
C GLY A 253 20.46 -12.53 -9.96
N SER A 254 21.46 -13.11 -10.62
CA SER A 254 21.70 -12.97 -12.07
C SER A 254 22.01 -14.34 -12.67
N VAL A 255 21.56 -14.62 -13.89
CA VAL A 255 21.93 -15.84 -14.62
C VAL A 255 23.01 -15.48 -15.63
N ASN A 256 24.24 -15.92 -15.37
CA ASN A 256 25.40 -15.58 -16.20
C ASN A 256 26.52 -16.63 -16.08
N ILE A 257 27.70 -16.32 -16.61
CA ILE A 257 28.84 -17.27 -16.60
C ILE A 257 29.32 -17.66 -15.19
N SER A 258 29.07 -16.83 -14.18
CA SER A 258 29.45 -17.15 -12.79
C SER A 258 28.69 -18.34 -12.23
N ASP A 259 27.45 -18.55 -12.68
CA ASP A 259 26.61 -19.70 -12.30
C ASP A 259 27.19 -21.01 -12.86
N VAL A 260 27.65 -20.95 -14.12
CA VAL A 260 28.34 -22.10 -14.75
C VAL A 260 29.60 -22.45 -13.96
N THR A 261 30.36 -21.44 -13.52
CA THR A 261 31.56 -21.63 -12.71
C THR A 261 31.21 -22.26 -11.35
N ALA A 262 30.20 -21.73 -10.66
CA ALA A 262 29.74 -22.26 -9.37
C ALA A 262 29.24 -23.71 -9.50
N LEU A 263 28.51 -24.04 -10.58
CA LEU A 263 28.06 -25.40 -10.85
C LEU A 263 29.24 -26.35 -11.08
N ILE A 264 30.25 -25.94 -11.86
CA ILE A 264 31.48 -26.71 -12.09
C ILE A 264 32.21 -26.96 -10.78
N ASP A 265 32.40 -25.93 -9.95
CA ASP A 265 33.06 -26.03 -8.65
C ASP A 265 32.32 -26.98 -7.71
N TYR A 266 30.98 -26.92 -7.66
CA TYR A 266 30.17 -27.90 -6.93
C TYR A 266 30.36 -29.32 -7.43
N LEU A 267 30.32 -29.52 -8.74
CA LEU A 267 30.49 -30.88 -9.35
C LEU A 267 31.89 -31.46 -9.08
N LEU A 268 32.91 -30.60 -8.97
CA LEU A 268 34.28 -31.01 -8.74
C LEU A 268 34.61 -31.19 -7.24
N SER A 269 34.04 -30.37 -6.37
CA SER A 269 34.35 -30.32 -4.94
C SER A 269 33.29 -30.93 -4.02
N GLY A 270 32.05 -31.07 -4.51
CA GLY A 270 30.87 -31.47 -3.70
C GLY A 270 30.46 -30.46 -2.63
N ARG A 271 30.89 -29.19 -2.73
CA ARG A 271 30.62 -28.12 -1.76
C ARG A 271 29.97 -26.93 -2.45
N TRP A 272 28.86 -26.46 -1.86
CA TRP A 272 28.22 -25.18 -2.19
C TRP A 272 28.83 -24.04 -1.39
#